data_a3e2df0a8fd9832913136798c603ffd8
#
_entry.id   a3e2df0a8fd9832913136798c603ffd8
#
_cell.length_a   1.000
_cell.length_b   1.000
_cell.length_c   1.000
_cell.angle_alpha   90.00
_cell.angle_beta   90.00
_cell.angle_gamma   90.00
#
_symmetry.space_group_name_H-M   'P 1'
#
loop_
_entity.id
_entity.type
_entity.pdbx_description
1 polymer ?
#
loop_
_entity_poly.entity_id
_entity_poly.type
_entity_poly.pdbx_seq_one_letter_code
_entity_poly.pdbx_strand_id
1 'polypeptide(L)'
;VTGRVGPYAVGLLNIQTDDGPTNTVKTTNFSVVRLKRDILDRSTVGVIATHRSKALDGPGSNSVYGLDTRLAFFSNFFIDAYYAQTQTQGRTGDEASYRTRVENNGDRYGFVVEHLKVGKDFNPEIGFMRRENFRRNFGEVRFSPRHISSNVVRKYTLQASLEYTTSASTGALETREAIARFDLQFENGERLRNHYSRQYEFLTEPFTIASGVVIPVGGYDFETVVSRYTIGQQRLISGSVGFQAGTFYGGKRSEVSFSGRMKLGTKFGIEPSWSVNFIDLPQGQFETKIGRLRAVVTMTPRMFVEALAQYSTNGDSVGTNVRYRWEYQPGSDFFVVYTETRDTLVGGFPGLVNRGFAVKVTRQIRF
;
A
#
# COMPACT_ATOMS: atom_id res chain seq x y z
N VAL A 1 5.33 -26.29 8.44
CA VAL A 1 5.25 -27.25 7.32
C VAL A 1 4.20 -26.77 6.34
N THR A 2 4.54 -26.77 5.05
CA THR A 2 3.59 -26.50 3.97
C THR A 2 3.76 -27.55 2.89
N GLY A 3 2.68 -27.96 2.26
CA GLY A 3 2.74 -28.99 1.22
C GLY A 3 1.47 -29.07 0.38
N ARG A 4 1.54 -29.84 -0.70
CA ARG A 4 0.41 -30.11 -1.58
C ARG A 4 0.24 -31.60 -1.77
N VAL A 5 -0.98 -32.11 -1.60
CA VAL A 5 -1.34 -33.51 -1.79
C VAL A 5 -2.59 -33.58 -2.67
N GLY A 6 -2.41 -33.94 -3.93
CA GLY A 6 -3.49 -33.90 -4.93
C GLY A 6 -4.11 -32.50 -5.02
N PRO A 7 -5.44 -32.37 -4.91
CA PRO A 7 -6.14 -31.07 -4.97
C PRO A 7 -6.04 -30.27 -3.66
N TYR A 8 -5.40 -30.78 -2.62
CA TYR A 8 -5.32 -30.15 -1.32
C TYR A 8 -3.98 -29.47 -1.12
N ALA A 9 -4.01 -28.21 -0.63
CA ALA A 9 -2.85 -27.49 -0.09
C ALA A 9 -3.02 -27.36 1.42
N VAL A 10 -1.98 -27.78 2.17
CA VAL A 10 -1.97 -27.83 3.63
C VAL A 10 -0.89 -26.92 4.15
N GLY A 11 -1.16 -26.14 5.17
CA GLY A 11 -0.21 -25.35 5.94
C GLY A 11 -0.39 -25.58 7.43
N LEU A 12 0.70 -25.87 8.11
CA LEU A 12 0.73 -26.04 9.57
C LEU A 12 1.89 -25.21 10.13
N LEU A 13 1.59 -24.37 11.12
CA LEU A 13 2.58 -23.61 11.88
C LEU A 13 2.34 -23.85 13.36
N ASN A 14 3.38 -24.12 14.10
CA ASN A 14 3.36 -24.07 15.55
C ASN A 14 4.66 -23.42 16.03
N ILE A 15 4.53 -22.41 16.88
CA ILE A 15 5.64 -21.66 17.48
C ILE A 15 5.37 -21.54 18.97
N GLN A 16 6.38 -21.90 19.76
CA GLN A 16 6.39 -21.69 21.20
C GLN A 16 7.40 -20.58 21.51
N THR A 17 6.97 -19.56 22.25
CA THR A 17 7.85 -18.52 22.79
C THR A 17 8.04 -18.73 24.28
N ASP A 18 9.19 -18.36 24.79
CA ASP A 18 9.49 -18.34 26.22
C ASP A 18 9.08 -17.01 26.87
N ASP A 19 9.17 -16.95 28.20
CA ASP A 19 8.93 -15.73 28.96
C ASP A 19 9.95 -14.65 28.60
N GLY A 20 9.47 -13.42 28.43
CA GLY A 20 10.36 -12.29 28.19
C GLY A 20 11.19 -11.92 29.40
N PRO A 21 12.37 -11.27 29.21
CA PRO A 21 13.30 -10.94 30.31
C PRO A 21 12.69 -10.10 31.44
N THR A 22 11.58 -9.44 31.20
CA THR A 22 10.88 -8.54 32.16
C THR A 22 9.60 -9.15 32.74
N ASN A 23 9.31 -10.45 32.49
CA ASN A 23 8.07 -11.14 32.85
C ASN A 23 6.77 -10.47 32.33
N THR A 24 6.87 -9.49 31.46
CA THR A 24 5.73 -8.82 30.82
C THR A 24 5.15 -9.63 29.67
N VAL A 25 5.99 -10.47 29.02
CA VAL A 25 5.58 -11.38 27.94
C VAL A 25 5.65 -12.81 28.49
N LYS A 26 4.50 -13.47 28.59
CA LYS A 26 4.41 -14.86 29.08
C LYS A 26 4.61 -15.86 27.95
N THR A 27 5.17 -17.00 28.30
CA THR A 27 5.24 -18.19 27.42
C THR A 27 3.94 -18.39 26.67
N THR A 28 4.01 -18.36 25.35
CA THR A 28 2.83 -18.37 24.47
C THR A 28 3.03 -19.36 23.32
N ASN A 29 2.03 -20.21 23.10
CA ASN A 29 1.97 -21.06 21.92
C ASN A 29 1.12 -20.43 20.82
N PHE A 30 1.64 -20.44 19.59
CA PHE A 30 0.97 -19.98 18.39
C PHE A 30 0.78 -21.16 17.45
N SER A 31 -0.45 -21.49 17.11
CA SER A 31 -0.78 -22.57 16.20
C SER A 31 -1.63 -22.04 15.04
N VAL A 32 -1.29 -22.44 13.81
CA VAL A 32 -2.07 -22.13 12.61
C VAL A 32 -2.25 -23.40 11.80
N VAL A 33 -3.50 -23.68 11.42
CA VAL A 33 -3.88 -24.76 10.51
C VAL A 33 -4.58 -24.14 9.33
N ARG A 34 -4.13 -24.44 8.13
CA ARG A 34 -4.72 -23.98 6.87
C ARG A 34 -4.89 -25.17 5.94
N LEU A 35 -6.13 -25.37 5.46
CA LEU A 35 -6.44 -26.35 4.43
C LEU A 35 -7.16 -25.63 3.29
N LYS A 36 -6.67 -25.80 2.06
CA LYS A 36 -7.33 -25.35 0.83
C LYS A 36 -7.53 -26.53 -0.10
N ARG A 37 -8.63 -26.54 -0.80
CA ARG A 37 -8.94 -27.51 -1.84
C ARG A 37 -9.22 -26.79 -3.15
N ASP A 38 -8.55 -27.23 -4.21
CA ASP A 38 -8.90 -26.84 -5.57
C ASP A 38 -10.22 -27.51 -5.95
N ILE A 39 -11.17 -26.73 -6.41
CA ILE A 39 -12.48 -27.17 -6.91
C ILE A 39 -12.70 -26.57 -8.29
N LEU A 40 -13.40 -27.24 -9.15
CA LEU A 40 -13.54 -26.83 -10.56
C LEU A 40 -12.15 -26.59 -11.20
N ASP A 41 -12.08 -25.94 -12.36
CA ASP A 41 -10.81 -25.74 -13.08
C ASP A 41 -9.92 -24.67 -12.42
N ARG A 42 -10.49 -23.61 -11.83
CA ARG A 42 -9.76 -22.43 -11.33
C ARG A 42 -10.33 -21.87 -10.03
N SER A 43 -11.01 -22.69 -9.28
CA SER A 43 -11.69 -22.27 -8.05
C SER A 43 -11.10 -22.97 -6.85
N THR A 44 -11.18 -22.33 -5.68
CA THR A 44 -10.69 -22.89 -4.42
C THR A 44 -11.66 -22.63 -3.30
N VAL A 45 -11.74 -23.57 -2.36
CA VAL A 45 -12.34 -23.38 -1.05
C VAL A 45 -11.31 -23.67 0.02
N GLY A 46 -11.41 -23.01 1.16
CA GLY A 46 -10.44 -23.17 2.22
C GLY A 46 -11.00 -22.95 3.61
N VAL A 47 -10.33 -23.54 4.59
CA VAL A 47 -10.57 -23.34 6.00
C VAL A 47 -9.28 -22.92 6.69
N ILE A 48 -9.39 -22.07 7.70
CA ILE A 48 -8.28 -21.66 8.55
C ILE A 48 -8.72 -21.74 10.00
N ALA A 49 -7.83 -22.23 10.85
CA ALA A 49 -7.95 -22.14 12.30
C ALA A 49 -6.63 -21.61 12.86
N THR A 50 -6.72 -20.67 13.80
CA THR A 50 -5.57 -20.18 14.55
C THR A 50 -5.86 -20.23 16.03
N HIS A 51 -4.82 -20.48 16.82
CA HIS A 51 -4.92 -20.51 18.28
C HIS A 51 -3.69 -19.88 18.91
N ARG A 52 -3.91 -18.94 19.81
CA ARG A 52 -2.92 -18.32 20.68
C ARG A 52 -3.27 -18.65 22.12
N SER A 53 -2.37 -19.34 22.80
CA SER A 53 -2.63 -19.87 24.16
C SER A 53 -2.74 -18.81 25.25
N LYS A 54 -2.21 -17.61 25.00
CA LYS A 54 -2.31 -16.44 25.89
C LYS A 54 -2.79 -15.24 25.07
N ALA A 55 -3.96 -14.73 25.38
CA ALA A 55 -4.49 -13.53 24.74
C ALA A 55 -3.58 -12.30 24.99
N LEU A 56 -3.59 -11.32 24.07
CA LEU A 56 -2.90 -10.04 24.24
C LEU A 56 -3.57 -9.21 25.34
N ASP A 57 -4.90 -9.17 25.29
CA ASP A 57 -5.71 -8.35 26.18
C ASP A 57 -6.50 -9.26 27.13
N GLY A 58 -5.99 -9.44 28.35
CA GLY A 58 -6.70 -10.16 29.41
C GLY A 58 -6.29 -11.64 29.59
N PRO A 59 -7.00 -12.35 30.45
CA PRO A 59 -6.76 -13.76 30.72
C PRO A 59 -7.30 -14.64 29.58
N GLY A 60 -6.68 -15.81 29.41
CA GLY A 60 -7.18 -16.86 28.52
C GLY A 60 -6.49 -16.92 27.18
N SER A 61 -7.20 -17.40 26.18
CA SER A 61 -6.67 -17.66 24.83
C SER A 61 -7.46 -16.87 23.78
N ASN A 62 -6.88 -16.78 22.59
CA ASN A 62 -7.54 -16.27 21.40
C ASN A 62 -7.56 -17.35 20.32
N SER A 63 -8.70 -17.55 19.68
CA SER A 63 -8.88 -18.47 18.56
C SER A 63 -9.60 -17.78 17.42
N VAL A 64 -9.25 -18.15 16.18
CA VAL A 64 -9.95 -17.71 14.97
C VAL A 64 -10.30 -18.91 14.12
N TYR A 65 -11.53 -18.92 13.62
CA TYR A 65 -12.01 -19.91 12.65
C TYR A 65 -12.50 -19.17 11.42
N GLY A 66 -12.09 -19.62 10.25
CA GLY A 66 -12.46 -18.98 9.00
C GLY A 66 -12.69 -19.95 7.85
N LEU A 67 -13.59 -19.55 6.98
CA LEU A 67 -13.88 -20.19 5.69
C LEU A 67 -13.59 -19.15 4.59
N ASP A 68 -13.06 -19.58 3.48
CA ASP A 68 -12.92 -18.73 2.30
C ASP A 68 -13.11 -19.50 1.00
N THR A 69 -13.50 -18.75 -0.01
CA THR A 69 -13.64 -19.29 -1.36
C THR A 69 -13.18 -18.28 -2.40
N ARG A 70 -12.60 -18.77 -3.46
CA ARG A 70 -12.40 -18.06 -4.71
C ARG A 70 -13.00 -18.88 -5.82
N LEU A 71 -14.06 -18.38 -6.41
CA LEU A 71 -14.74 -19.00 -7.55
C LEU A 71 -14.39 -18.23 -8.82
N ALA A 72 -13.94 -18.93 -9.83
CA ALA A 72 -13.57 -18.37 -11.13
C ALA A 72 -14.48 -18.97 -12.22
N PHE A 73 -15.27 -18.13 -12.85
CA PHE A 73 -16.15 -18.49 -13.93
C PHE A 73 -15.73 -17.79 -15.21
N PHE A 74 -15.91 -18.41 -16.33
CA PHE A 74 -15.51 -17.89 -17.64
C PHE A 74 -14.04 -17.43 -17.63
N SER A 75 -13.68 -16.39 -18.42
CA SER A 75 -12.31 -15.90 -18.47
C SER A 75 -11.98 -14.88 -17.37
N ASN A 76 -12.93 -14.05 -16.97
CA ASN A 76 -12.67 -12.82 -16.22
C ASN A 76 -13.64 -12.56 -15.07
N PHE A 77 -14.52 -13.50 -14.74
CA PHE A 77 -15.51 -13.35 -13.67
C PHE A 77 -15.08 -14.12 -12.43
N PHE A 78 -15.00 -13.41 -11.29
CA PHE A 78 -14.54 -13.96 -10.02
C PHE A 78 -15.50 -13.60 -8.89
N ILE A 79 -15.66 -14.54 -7.96
CA ILE A 79 -16.32 -14.32 -6.67
C ILE A 79 -15.33 -14.73 -5.59
N ASP A 80 -14.89 -13.76 -4.79
CA ASP A 80 -14.07 -13.98 -3.61
C ASP A 80 -14.93 -13.74 -2.37
N ALA A 81 -14.99 -14.69 -1.46
CA ALA A 81 -15.71 -14.54 -0.21
C ALA A 81 -14.95 -15.16 0.95
N TYR A 82 -15.09 -14.58 2.12
CA TYR A 82 -14.68 -15.21 3.37
C TYR A 82 -15.67 -14.89 4.49
N TYR A 83 -15.68 -15.76 5.47
CA TYR A 83 -16.26 -15.55 6.79
C TYR A 83 -15.24 -15.99 7.83
N ALA A 84 -15.00 -15.18 8.84
CA ALA A 84 -14.13 -15.49 9.96
C ALA A 84 -14.77 -15.02 11.26
N GLN A 85 -14.56 -15.79 12.31
CA GLN A 85 -15.02 -15.49 13.66
C GLN A 85 -13.85 -15.65 14.64
N THR A 86 -13.69 -14.69 15.53
CA THR A 86 -12.76 -14.77 16.65
C THR A 86 -13.47 -15.25 17.90
N GLN A 87 -12.71 -15.81 18.79
CA GLN A 87 -13.15 -16.21 20.12
C GLN A 87 -12.04 -15.82 21.11
N THR A 88 -12.28 -14.74 21.84
CA THR A 88 -11.34 -14.20 22.83
C THR A 88 -12.03 -14.22 24.20
N GLN A 89 -11.38 -14.78 25.21
CA GLN A 89 -11.96 -14.81 26.55
C GLN A 89 -12.15 -13.39 27.10
N GLY A 90 -13.37 -13.09 27.56
CA GLY A 90 -13.73 -11.76 28.06
C GLY A 90 -14.23 -10.78 27.01
N ARG A 91 -14.20 -11.12 25.73
CA ARG A 91 -14.87 -10.39 24.64
C ARG A 91 -16.09 -11.18 24.20
N THR A 92 -17.23 -10.53 24.10
CA THR A 92 -18.49 -11.11 23.61
C THR A 92 -19.24 -10.04 22.84
N GLY A 93 -19.77 -10.38 21.67
CA GLY A 93 -20.53 -9.45 20.86
C GLY A 93 -20.38 -9.69 19.36
N ASP A 94 -19.98 -8.68 18.62
CA ASP A 94 -19.79 -8.73 17.16
C ASP A 94 -18.36 -9.17 16.80
N GLU A 95 -18.10 -10.47 17.00
CA GLU A 95 -16.77 -11.10 16.83
C GLU A 95 -16.54 -11.63 15.40
N ALA A 96 -17.39 -11.28 14.45
CA ALA A 96 -17.32 -11.78 13.09
C ALA A 96 -16.76 -10.77 12.11
N SER A 97 -16.02 -11.28 11.11
CA SER A 97 -15.64 -10.55 9.91
C SER A 97 -16.01 -11.34 8.68
N TYR A 98 -16.58 -10.68 7.68
CA TYR A 98 -16.87 -11.32 6.40
C TYR A 98 -16.73 -10.33 5.24
N ARG A 99 -16.42 -10.88 4.08
CA ARG A 99 -16.29 -10.14 2.83
C ARG A 99 -16.88 -10.97 1.69
N THR A 100 -17.53 -10.26 0.78
CA THR A 100 -17.90 -10.79 -0.53
C THR A 100 -17.50 -9.77 -1.57
N ARG A 101 -16.79 -10.23 -2.59
CA ARG A 101 -16.37 -9.44 -3.74
C ARG A 101 -16.73 -10.19 -5.01
N VAL A 102 -17.43 -9.52 -5.88
CA VAL A 102 -17.77 -10.00 -7.23
C VAL A 102 -17.09 -9.07 -8.22
N GLU A 103 -16.32 -9.62 -9.14
CA GLU A 103 -15.65 -8.84 -10.16
C GLU A 103 -15.71 -9.48 -11.54
N ASN A 104 -15.85 -8.65 -12.55
CA ASN A 104 -15.61 -8.99 -13.94
C ASN A 104 -14.53 -8.07 -14.49
N ASN A 105 -13.40 -8.63 -14.91
CA ASN A 105 -12.25 -7.87 -15.38
C ASN A 105 -11.99 -8.11 -16.88
N GLY A 106 -13.03 -7.89 -17.70
CA GLY A 106 -12.94 -7.94 -19.16
C GLY A 106 -12.12 -6.76 -19.73
N ASP A 107 -11.57 -6.90 -20.95
CA ASP A 107 -10.76 -5.84 -21.57
C ASP A 107 -11.56 -4.56 -21.83
N ARG A 108 -12.80 -4.68 -22.31
CA ARG A 108 -13.66 -3.54 -22.66
C ARG A 108 -14.57 -3.10 -21.52
N TYR A 109 -15.15 -4.03 -20.80
CA TYR A 109 -16.06 -3.79 -19.69
C TYR A 109 -15.54 -4.45 -18.43
N GLY A 110 -15.59 -3.76 -17.35
CA GLY A 110 -15.25 -4.28 -16.04
C GLY A 110 -16.16 -3.72 -14.96
N PHE A 111 -16.38 -4.52 -13.92
CA PHE A 111 -17.04 -4.04 -12.71
C PHE A 111 -16.51 -4.78 -11.49
N VAL A 112 -16.63 -4.13 -10.35
CA VAL A 112 -16.36 -4.69 -9.03
C VAL A 112 -17.48 -4.27 -8.10
N VAL A 113 -17.97 -5.22 -7.29
CA VAL A 113 -18.85 -4.94 -6.16
C VAL A 113 -18.29 -5.68 -4.97
N GLU A 114 -18.12 -4.98 -3.85
CA GLU A 114 -17.57 -5.56 -2.63
C GLU A 114 -18.35 -5.08 -1.41
N HIS A 115 -18.61 -6.03 -0.51
CA HIS A 115 -19.08 -5.77 0.84
C HIS A 115 -18.12 -6.42 1.82
N LEU A 116 -17.64 -5.62 2.79
CA LEU A 116 -16.77 -6.07 3.88
C LEU A 116 -17.34 -5.57 5.20
N LYS A 117 -17.46 -6.47 6.19
CA LYS A 117 -17.72 -6.11 7.58
C LYS A 117 -16.62 -6.64 8.48
N VAL A 118 -16.18 -5.82 9.42
CA VAL A 118 -15.34 -6.20 10.55
C VAL A 118 -16.08 -5.77 11.82
N GLY A 119 -16.42 -6.74 12.65
CA GLY A 119 -17.14 -6.51 13.89
C GLY A 119 -16.31 -5.72 14.90
N LYS A 120 -16.99 -5.12 15.88
CA LYS A 120 -16.35 -4.34 16.94
C LYS A 120 -15.43 -5.20 17.83
N ASP A 121 -15.84 -6.45 18.06
CA ASP A 121 -15.14 -7.37 18.97
C ASP A 121 -14.31 -8.42 18.19
N PHE A 122 -14.24 -8.30 16.86
CA PHE A 122 -13.40 -9.16 16.03
C PHE A 122 -11.92 -8.87 16.29
N ASN A 123 -11.20 -9.84 16.86
CA ASN A 123 -9.82 -9.66 17.33
C ASN A 123 -8.93 -10.85 16.92
N PRO A 124 -8.37 -10.88 15.69
CA PRO A 124 -7.48 -11.94 15.23
C PRO A 124 -6.04 -11.67 15.68
N GLU A 125 -5.65 -12.14 16.87
CA GLU A 125 -4.32 -11.88 17.44
C GLU A 125 -3.16 -12.58 16.71
N ILE A 126 -3.44 -13.64 15.94
CA ILE A 126 -2.52 -14.22 14.96
C ILE A 126 -2.93 -13.69 13.58
N GLY A 127 -2.70 -12.42 13.36
CA GLY A 127 -3.07 -11.72 12.14
C GLY A 127 -2.80 -10.24 12.26
N PHE A 128 -3.12 -9.50 11.20
CA PHE A 128 -3.02 -8.05 11.20
C PHE A 128 -4.32 -7.44 10.70
N MET A 129 -4.85 -6.52 11.46
CA MET A 129 -6.03 -5.76 11.13
C MET A 129 -5.73 -4.26 11.28
N ARG A 130 -5.98 -3.48 10.22
CA ARG A 130 -5.72 -2.02 10.23
C ARG A 130 -6.79 -1.24 10.98
N ARG A 131 -8.00 -1.77 11.00
CA ARG A 131 -9.18 -1.09 11.53
C ARG A 131 -10.21 -2.12 11.98
N GLU A 132 -10.91 -1.83 13.05
CA GLU A 132 -12.02 -2.60 13.58
C GLU A 132 -13.33 -1.81 13.51
N ASN A 133 -14.45 -2.45 13.76
CA ASN A 133 -15.78 -1.85 13.90
C ASN A 133 -16.26 -1.08 12.66
N PHE A 134 -16.13 -1.64 11.45
CA PHE A 134 -16.59 -0.97 10.24
C PHE A 134 -17.31 -1.89 9.25
N ARG A 135 -18.11 -1.29 8.40
CA ARG A 135 -18.66 -1.87 7.16
C ARG A 135 -18.21 -1.02 5.99
N ARG A 136 -17.68 -1.66 4.98
CA ARG A 136 -17.25 -1.03 3.74
C ARG A 136 -18.04 -1.62 2.57
N ASN A 137 -18.63 -0.75 1.77
CA ASN A 137 -19.24 -1.09 0.50
C ASN A 137 -18.45 -0.39 -0.60
N PHE A 138 -18.09 -1.12 -1.63
CA PHE A 138 -17.34 -0.61 -2.77
C PHE A 138 -18.01 -1.06 -4.06
N GLY A 139 -18.17 -0.12 -4.98
CA GLY A 139 -18.65 -0.36 -6.33
C GLY A 139 -17.75 0.33 -7.35
N GLU A 140 -17.46 -0.33 -8.45
CA GLU A 140 -16.70 0.21 -9.57
C GLU A 140 -17.27 -0.29 -10.88
N VAL A 141 -17.32 0.59 -11.86
CA VAL A 141 -17.62 0.26 -13.25
C VAL A 141 -16.57 0.84 -14.17
N ARG A 142 -16.19 0.10 -15.20
CA ARG A 142 -15.16 0.49 -16.15
C ARG A 142 -15.61 0.18 -17.59
N PHE A 143 -15.42 1.19 -18.45
CA PHE A 143 -15.54 1.05 -19.88
C PHE A 143 -14.24 1.49 -20.54
N SER A 144 -13.58 0.58 -21.27
CA SER A 144 -12.25 0.84 -21.81
C SER A 144 -12.08 0.32 -23.24
N PRO A 145 -12.75 1.00 -24.22
CA PRO A 145 -12.66 0.61 -25.62
C PRO A 145 -11.28 0.92 -26.20
N ARG A 146 -10.82 0.07 -27.12
CA ARG A 146 -9.67 0.31 -27.99
C ARG A 146 -10.12 1.07 -29.22
N HIS A 147 -9.33 2.05 -29.64
CA HIS A 147 -9.63 2.84 -30.84
C HIS A 147 -8.81 2.30 -32.02
N ILE A 148 -9.40 1.39 -32.81
CA ILE A 148 -8.69 0.65 -33.86
C ILE A 148 -8.27 1.54 -35.04
N SER A 149 -8.98 2.64 -35.29
CA SER A 149 -8.74 3.53 -36.45
C SER A 149 -7.87 4.74 -36.13
N SER A 150 -7.38 4.90 -34.91
CA SER A 150 -6.55 6.04 -34.52
C SER A 150 -5.08 5.67 -34.47
N ASN A 151 -4.24 6.49 -35.11
CA ASN A 151 -2.78 6.39 -35.01
C ASN A 151 -2.22 7.14 -33.78
N VAL A 152 -3.07 7.76 -32.97
CA VAL A 152 -2.66 8.59 -31.82
C VAL A 152 -3.11 7.95 -30.51
N VAL A 153 -4.41 7.61 -30.40
CA VAL A 153 -4.97 7.06 -29.17
C VAL A 153 -5.26 5.58 -29.34
N ARG A 154 -4.65 4.76 -28.52
CA ARG A 154 -4.79 3.31 -28.50
C ARG A 154 -6.02 2.85 -27.71
N LYS A 155 -6.25 3.48 -26.54
CA LYS A 155 -7.28 3.04 -25.60
C LYS A 155 -7.77 4.22 -24.77
N TYR A 156 -9.08 4.31 -24.59
CA TYR A 156 -9.72 5.15 -23.60
C TYR A 156 -10.09 4.31 -22.39
N THR A 157 -10.09 4.90 -21.21
CA THR A 157 -10.66 4.27 -20.01
C THR A 157 -11.53 5.28 -19.29
N LEU A 158 -12.80 4.96 -19.20
CA LEU A 158 -13.78 5.63 -18.34
C LEU A 158 -14.06 4.71 -17.17
N GLN A 159 -13.91 5.21 -15.96
CA GLN A 159 -14.11 4.44 -14.73
C GLN A 159 -14.81 5.32 -13.71
N ALA A 160 -15.79 4.74 -13.03
CA ALA A 160 -16.42 5.37 -11.88
C ALA A 160 -16.42 4.39 -10.72
N SER A 161 -16.12 4.89 -9.52
CA SER A 161 -16.16 4.09 -8.29
C SER A 161 -16.76 4.87 -7.15
N LEU A 162 -17.40 4.15 -6.24
CA LEU A 162 -17.93 4.64 -4.98
C LEU A 162 -17.50 3.69 -3.87
N GLU A 163 -16.85 4.24 -2.85
CA GLU A 163 -16.58 3.58 -1.58
C GLU A 163 -17.35 4.28 -0.47
N TYR A 164 -17.92 3.48 0.43
CA TYR A 164 -18.75 3.96 1.51
C TYR A 164 -18.46 3.14 2.77
N THR A 165 -17.88 3.77 3.79
CA THR A 165 -17.50 3.13 5.04
C THR A 165 -18.29 3.71 6.20
N THR A 166 -18.93 2.85 6.96
CA THR A 166 -19.68 3.20 8.16
C THR A 166 -19.17 2.43 9.37
N SER A 167 -19.39 2.95 10.56
CA SER A 167 -19.22 2.19 11.79
C SER A 167 -20.14 0.96 11.79
N ALA A 168 -19.60 -0.22 12.14
CA ALA A 168 -20.40 -1.45 12.19
C ALA A 168 -21.40 -1.43 13.34
N SER A 169 -21.06 -0.79 14.46
CA SER A 169 -21.92 -0.73 15.66
C SER A 169 -22.97 0.37 15.58
N THR A 170 -22.66 1.55 15.07
CA THR A 170 -23.57 2.72 15.06
C THR A 170 -24.23 2.98 13.73
N GLY A 171 -23.64 2.49 12.62
CA GLY A 171 -24.06 2.83 11.26
C GLY A 171 -23.66 4.23 10.80
N ALA A 172 -22.97 5.02 11.63
CA ALA A 172 -22.52 6.37 11.30
C ALA A 172 -21.55 6.34 10.12
N LEU A 173 -21.69 7.30 9.20
CA LEU A 173 -20.77 7.48 8.09
C LEU A 173 -19.41 7.97 8.60
N GLU A 174 -18.36 7.28 8.23
CA GLU A 174 -16.99 7.62 8.59
C GLU A 174 -16.19 8.12 7.40
N THR A 175 -16.26 7.41 6.27
CA THR A 175 -15.65 7.85 5.02
C THR A 175 -16.53 7.53 3.82
N ARG A 176 -16.50 8.39 2.83
CA ARG A 176 -17.11 8.17 1.53
C ARG A 176 -16.18 8.73 0.46
N GLU A 177 -15.94 7.97 -0.59
CA GLU A 177 -15.15 8.41 -1.73
C GLU A 177 -15.86 8.04 -3.04
N ALA A 178 -16.10 9.04 -3.86
CA ALA A 178 -16.59 8.88 -5.23
C ALA A 178 -15.50 9.36 -6.19
N ILE A 179 -15.12 8.52 -7.16
CA ILE A 179 -14.10 8.86 -8.16
C ILE A 179 -14.68 8.68 -9.56
N ALA A 180 -14.49 9.69 -10.40
CA ALA A 180 -14.66 9.60 -11.85
C ALA A 180 -13.30 9.75 -12.52
N ARG A 181 -12.90 8.77 -13.34
CA ARG A 181 -11.60 8.73 -14.01
C ARG A 181 -11.76 8.69 -15.51
N PHE A 182 -10.89 9.43 -16.20
CA PHE A 182 -10.72 9.42 -17.63
C PHE A 182 -9.24 9.30 -17.98
N ASP A 183 -8.84 8.15 -18.51
CA ASP A 183 -7.46 7.87 -18.90
C ASP A 183 -7.35 7.70 -20.42
N LEU A 184 -6.27 8.23 -20.99
CA LEU A 184 -5.86 8.03 -22.39
C LEU A 184 -4.55 7.25 -22.41
N GLN A 185 -4.51 6.20 -23.20
CA GLN A 185 -3.29 5.50 -23.58
C GLN A 185 -3.00 5.80 -25.03
N PHE A 186 -1.84 6.38 -25.30
CA PHE A 186 -1.39 6.71 -26.64
C PHE A 186 -0.65 5.54 -27.31
N GLU A 187 -0.59 5.51 -28.66
CA GLU A 187 0.12 4.48 -29.40
C GLU A 187 1.64 4.49 -29.13
N ASN A 188 2.21 5.64 -28.84
CA ASN A 188 3.61 5.80 -28.47
C ASN A 188 3.94 5.31 -27.03
N GLY A 189 2.96 4.71 -26.31
CA GLY A 189 3.12 4.19 -24.96
C GLY A 189 2.98 5.24 -23.84
N GLU A 190 2.73 6.50 -24.18
CA GLU A 190 2.46 7.56 -23.23
C GLU A 190 1.04 7.44 -22.66
N ARG A 191 0.79 8.07 -21.50
CA ARG A 191 -0.51 8.01 -20.83
C ARG A 191 -0.85 9.37 -20.21
N LEU A 192 -2.10 9.78 -20.39
CA LEU A 192 -2.70 10.87 -19.64
C LEU A 192 -3.76 10.29 -18.73
N ARG A 193 -3.66 10.53 -17.44
CA ARG A 193 -4.62 10.12 -16.42
C ARG A 193 -5.23 11.34 -15.78
N ASN A 194 -6.54 11.38 -15.78
CA ASN A 194 -7.30 12.43 -15.11
C ASN A 194 -8.32 11.77 -14.20
N HIS A 195 -8.48 12.29 -13.01
CA HIS A 195 -9.61 11.91 -12.17
C HIS A 195 -10.10 13.11 -11.35
N TYR A 196 -11.39 13.08 -11.11
CA TYR A 196 -12.08 13.90 -10.14
C TYR A 196 -12.52 12.99 -9.00
N SER A 197 -12.27 13.40 -7.76
CA SER A 197 -12.74 12.71 -6.57
C SER A 197 -13.53 13.65 -5.67
N ARG A 198 -14.59 13.10 -5.07
CA ARG A 198 -15.31 13.71 -3.97
C ARG A 198 -15.21 12.78 -2.78
N GLN A 199 -14.63 13.27 -1.69
CA GLN A 199 -14.36 12.49 -0.49
C GLN A 199 -15.05 13.15 0.71
N TYR A 200 -15.49 12.34 1.65
CA TYR A 200 -15.94 12.76 2.97
C TYR A 200 -15.18 11.96 4.01
N GLU A 201 -14.70 12.64 5.05
CA GLU A 201 -14.04 12.03 6.20
C GLU A 201 -14.57 12.65 7.49
N PHE A 202 -14.85 11.82 8.48
CA PHE A 202 -15.22 12.25 9.82
C PHE A 202 -14.05 11.98 10.78
N LEU A 203 -13.47 13.04 11.31
CA LEU A 203 -12.44 12.96 12.34
C LEU A 203 -13.10 12.80 13.71
N THR A 204 -12.78 11.71 14.40
CA THR A 204 -13.25 11.44 15.77
C THR A 204 -12.38 12.09 16.84
N GLU A 205 -11.14 12.44 16.48
CA GLU A 205 -10.14 13.08 17.33
C GLU A 205 -9.48 14.25 16.59
N PRO A 206 -8.95 15.27 17.31
CA PRO A 206 -8.16 16.31 16.66
C PRO A 206 -6.94 15.74 15.95
N PHE A 207 -6.69 16.17 14.71
CA PHE A 207 -5.61 15.68 13.87
C PHE A 207 -4.54 16.75 13.66
N THR A 208 -3.33 16.53 14.17
CA THR A 208 -2.19 17.42 13.91
C THR A 208 -1.59 17.10 12.54
N ILE A 209 -1.82 17.98 11.57
CA ILE A 209 -1.37 17.79 10.18
C ILE A 209 0.02 18.37 9.92
N ALA A 210 0.38 19.41 10.66
CA ALA A 210 1.70 20.04 10.66
C ALA A 210 1.96 20.68 12.02
N SER A 211 3.21 21.09 12.28
CA SER A 211 3.55 21.80 13.53
C SER A 211 2.69 23.05 13.69
N GLY A 212 1.93 23.11 14.79
CA GLY A 212 1.04 24.23 15.09
C GLY A 212 -0.29 24.25 14.31
N VAL A 213 -0.53 23.27 13.40
CA VAL A 213 -1.78 23.19 12.61
C VAL A 213 -2.57 21.96 13.02
N VAL A 214 -3.65 22.14 13.78
CA VAL A 214 -4.51 21.09 14.30
C VAL A 214 -5.90 21.20 13.69
N ILE A 215 -6.34 20.13 13.03
CA ILE A 215 -7.67 20.02 12.46
C ILE A 215 -8.64 19.56 13.55
N PRO A 216 -9.74 20.29 13.81
CA PRO A 216 -10.74 19.91 14.82
C PRO A 216 -11.48 18.61 14.47
N VAL A 217 -12.10 18.02 15.48
CA VAL A 217 -13.11 16.95 15.31
C VAL A 217 -14.25 17.46 14.42
N GLY A 218 -14.71 16.67 13.47
CA GLY A 218 -15.82 17.02 12.59
C GLY A 218 -15.81 16.30 11.25
N GLY A 219 -16.81 16.59 10.44
CA GLY A 219 -16.94 16.06 9.09
C GLY A 219 -16.35 17.02 8.04
N TYR A 220 -15.58 16.50 7.10
CA TYR A 220 -14.92 17.27 6.06
C TYR A 220 -15.20 16.69 4.69
N ASP A 221 -15.65 17.55 3.76
CA ASP A 221 -15.79 17.22 2.34
C ASP A 221 -14.56 17.71 1.58
N PHE A 222 -14.07 16.88 0.67
CA PHE A 222 -12.98 17.21 -0.24
C PHE A 222 -13.44 17.03 -1.68
N GLU A 223 -13.05 17.94 -2.54
CA GLU A 223 -13.19 17.82 -3.99
C GLU A 223 -11.81 18.01 -4.60
N THR A 224 -11.34 17.03 -5.38
CA THR A 224 -9.98 17.05 -5.90
C THR A 224 -9.98 16.68 -7.38
N VAL A 225 -9.23 17.44 -8.16
CA VAL A 225 -8.89 17.13 -9.55
C VAL A 225 -7.43 16.75 -9.61
N VAL A 226 -7.12 15.64 -10.26
CA VAL A 226 -5.75 15.19 -10.51
C VAL A 226 -5.56 14.94 -11.99
N SER A 227 -4.46 15.47 -12.54
CA SER A 227 -4.01 15.20 -13.90
C SER A 227 -2.56 14.73 -13.86
N ARG A 228 -2.25 13.63 -14.56
CA ARG A 228 -0.90 13.08 -14.64
C ARG A 228 -0.59 12.63 -16.06
N TYR A 229 0.47 13.21 -16.61
CA TYR A 229 1.02 12.77 -17.88
C TYR A 229 2.28 11.91 -17.66
N THR A 230 2.34 10.75 -18.30
CA THR A 230 3.45 9.82 -18.20
C THR A 230 4.07 9.58 -19.56
N ILE A 231 5.37 9.87 -19.67
CA ILE A 231 6.19 9.66 -20.87
C ILE A 231 6.59 8.18 -20.93
N GLY A 232 6.56 7.58 -22.11
CA GLY A 232 6.85 6.16 -22.32
C GLY A 232 8.28 5.78 -21.91
N GLN A 233 8.43 4.63 -21.27
CA GLN A 233 9.72 4.15 -20.74
C GLN A 233 10.75 3.75 -21.80
N GLN A 234 10.32 3.61 -23.06
CA GLN A 234 11.19 3.33 -24.20
C GLN A 234 12.06 4.53 -24.61
N ARG A 235 11.71 5.74 -24.15
CA ARG A 235 12.46 6.95 -24.45
C ARG A 235 13.72 7.06 -23.59
N LEU A 236 14.73 7.78 -24.10
CA LEU A 236 15.94 8.11 -23.35
C LEU A 236 15.63 8.87 -22.05
N ILE A 237 14.66 9.79 -22.13
CA ILE A 237 14.08 10.50 -20.99
C ILE A 237 12.65 10.04 -20.87
N SER A 238 12.30 9.44 -19.73
CA SER A 238 10.97 9.02 -19.36
C SER A 238 10.59 9.58 -17.98
N GLY A 239 9.32 9.49 -17.62
CA GLY A 239 8.89 9.99 -16.31
C GLY A 239 7.43 10.42 -16.31
N SER A 240 7.05 11.18 -15.31
CA SER A 240 5.69 11.74 -15.22
C SER A 240 5.69 13.14 -14.61
N VAL A 241 4.74 13.95 -15.06
CA VAL A 241 4.38 15.24 -14.46
C VAL A 241 2.96 15.09 -13.93
N GLY A 242 2.72 15.51 -12.71
CA GLY A 242 1.42 15.46 -12.05
C GLY A 242 1.03 16.80 -11.45
N PHE A 243 -0.26 17.09 -11.53
CA PHE A 243 -0.88 18.24 -10.89
C PHE A 243 -2.12 17.76 -10.13
N GLN A 244 -2.31 18.29 -8.93
CA GLN A 244 -3.50 18.08 -8.11
C GLN A 244 -3.95 19.40 -7.53
N ALA A 245 -5.25 19.64 -7.50
CA ALA A 245 -5.84 20.79 -6.82
C ALA A 245 -7.22 20.44 -6.28
N GLY A 246 -7.58 21.05 -5.15
CA GLY A 246 -8.89 20.83 -4.56
C GLY A 246 -9.06 21.44 -3.18
N THR A 247 -10.21 21.15 -2.58
CA THR A 247 -10.50 21.50 -1.19
C THR A 247 -9.85 20.50 -0.22
N PHE A 248 -9.52 20.95 0.99
CA PHE A 248 -8.84 20.13 1.98
C PHE A 248 -9.08 20.69 3.38
N TYR A 249 -9.75 19.95 4.28
CA TYR A 249 -10.09 20.33 5.67
C TYR A 249 -10.63 21.78 5.83
N GLY A 250 -11.59 22.15 4.99
CA GLY A 250 -12.17 23.49 4.99
C GLY A 250 -11.34 24.58 4.29
N GLY A 251 -10.16 24.23 3.80
CA GLY A 251 -9.28 25.09 3.02
C GLY A 251 -9.00 24.53 1.62
N LYS A 252 -7.79 24.76 1.12
CA LYS A 252 -7.36 24.37 -0.22
C LYS A 252 -6.02 23.65 -0.18
N ARG A 253 -5.82 22.73 -1.11
CA ARG A 253 -4.55 22.08 -1.37
C ARG A 253 -4.25 22.08 -2.86
N SER A 254 -3.01 22.38 -3.23
CA SER A 254 -2.50 22.12 -4.58
C SER A 254 -1.14 21.45 -4.52
N GLU A 255 -0.90 20.53 -5.45
CA GLU A 255 0.35 19.79 -5.57
C GLU A 255 0.84 19.82 -7.01
N VAL A 256 2.14 20.02 -7.16
CA VAL A 256 2.85 19.77 -8.42
C VAL A 256 3.91 18.71 -8.14
N SER A 257 3.93 17.67 -8.98
CA SER A 257 4.87 16.58 -8.83
C SER A 257 5.54 16.25 -10.16
N PHE A 258 6.78 15.81 -10.06
CA PHE A 258 7.60 15.35 -11.18
C PHE A 258 8.36 14.10 -10.76
N SER A 259 8.44 13.12 -11.68
CA SER A 259 9.37 12.01 -11.56
C SER A 259 9.99 11.75 -12.92
N GLY A 260 11.31 11.65 -12.99
CA GLY A 260 12.04 11.45 -14.22
C GLY A 260 12.94 10.24 -14.15
N ARG A 261 13.28 9.73 -15.33
CA ARG A 261 14.35 8.76 -15.53
C ARG A 261 15.07 9.10 -16.80
N MET A 262 16.37 9.27 -16.69
CA MET A 262 17.28 9.49 -17.82
C MET A 262 18.34 8.38 -17.83
N LYS A 263 18.48 7.71 -18.97
CA LYS A 263 19.51 6.70 -19.21
C LYS A 263 20.55 7.28 -20.13
N LEU A 264 21.80 7.36 -19.66
CA LEU A 264 22.95 7.79 -20.45
C LEU A 264 23.77 6.56 -20.83
N GLY A 265 23.48 6.01 -21.99
CA GLY A 265 23.99 4.71 -22.42
C GLY A 265 23.48 3.55 -21.56
N THR A 266 24.27 2.47 -21.47
CA THR A 266 23.92 1.27 -20.70
C THR A 266 24.42 1.29 -19.26
N LYS A 267 25.27 2.26 -18.91
CA LYS A 267 26.02 2.25 -17.65
C LYS A 267 25.55 3.30 -16.64
N PHE A 268 24.90 4.35 -17.07
CA PHE A 268 24.53 5.45 -16.19
C PHE A 268 23.06 5.79 -16.25
N GLY A 269 22.43 5.87 -15.09
CA GLY A 269 21.02 6.24 -14.92
C GLY A 269 20.84 7.27 -13.83
N ILE A 270 19.97 8.26 -14.07
CA ILE A 270 19.55 9.26 -13.08
C ILE A 270 18.05 9.25 -13.01
N GLU A 271 17.52 9.23 -11.78
CA GLU A 271 16.09 9.23 -11.49
C GLU A 271 15.75 10.34 -10.48
N PRO A 272 15.54 11.59 -10.94
CA PRO A 272 15.04 12.66 -10.09
C PRO A 272 13.54 12.51 -9.84
N SER A 273 13.09 12.87 -8.65
CA SER A 273 11.67 13.09 -8.37
C SER A 273 11.50 14.19 -7.32
N TRP A 274 10.45 14.98 -7.46
CA TRP A 274 10.09 15.97 -6.47
C TRP A 274 8.56 16.16 -6.46
N SER A 275 8.06 16.58 -5.31
CA SER A 275 6.69 17.09 -5.16
C SER A 275 6.68 18.26 -4.19
N VAL A 276 5.82 19.22 -4.49
CA VAL A 276 5.55 20.38 -3.65
C VAL A 276 4.05 20.45 -3.45
N ASN A 277 3.62 20.48 -2.19
CA ASN A 277 2.25 20.73 -1.82
C ASN A 277 2.15 22.11 -1.17
N PHE A 278 1.19 22.90 -1.62
CA PHE A 278 0.78 24.16 -1.04
C PHE A 278 -0.54 23.93 -0.32
N ILE A 279 -0.57 24.14 0.98
CA ILE A 279 -1.72 23.87 1.84
C ILE A 279 -2.12 25.17 2.53
N ASP A 280 -3.37 25.58 2.33
CA ASP A 280 -3.98 26.78 2.90
C ASP A 280 -5.25 26.39 3.63
N LEU A 281 -5.19 26.34 4.97
CA LEU A 281 -6.27 25.89 5.85
C LEU A 281 -6.71 27.06 6.76
N PRO A 282 -7.93 27.02 7.28
CA PRO A 282 -8.36 27.98 8.33
C PRO A 282 -7.46 28.00 9.56
N GLN A 283 -6.76 26.89 9.84
CA GLN A 283 -5.88 26.71 10.99
C GLN A 283 -4.43 27.15 10.73
N GLY A 284 -4.06 27.38 9.48
CA GLY A 284 -2.71 27.83 9.11
C GLY A 284 -2.30 27.40 7.69
N GLN A 285 -1.27 28.06 7.20
CA GLN A 285 -0.71 27.80 5.87
C GLN A 285 0.66 27.15 6.02
N PHE A 286 0.94 26.16 5.18
CA PHE A 286 2.25 25.52 5.13
C PHE A 286 2.51 24.87 3.77
N GLU A 287 3.77 24.61 3.51
CA GLU A 287 4.23 23.89 2.32
C GLU A 287 4.93 22.59 2.72
N THR A 288 4.74 21.55 1.94
CA THR A 288 5.54 20.34 2.06
C THR A 288 6.33 20.08 0.78
N LYS A 289 7.62 19.88 0.92
CA LYS A 289 8.55 19.64 -0.20
C LYS A 289 9.25 18.31 0.00
N ILE A 290 9.17 17.43 -1.00
CA ILE A 290 9.88 16.15 -1.02
C ILE A 290 10.69 16.10 -2.30
N GLY A 291 12.00 15.93 -2.16
CA GLY A 291 12.92 15.75 -3.26
C GLY A 291 13.66 14.43 -3.14
N ARG A 292 13.85 13.73 -4.25
CA ARG A 292 14.66 12.50 -4.30
C ARG A 292 15.48 12.48 -5.58
N LEU A 293 16.75 12.16 -5.46
CA LEU A 293 17.64 11.92 -6.58
C LEU A 293 18.29 10.55 -6.39
N ARG A 294 18.07 9.67 -7.33
CA ARG A 294 18.75 8.38 -7.42
C ARG A 294 19.68 8.38 -8.62
N ALA A 295 20.94 8.01 -8.42
CA ALA A 295 21.92 7.83 -9.48
C ALA A 295 22.45 6.40 -9.42
N VAL A 296 22.57 5.76 -10.58
CA VAL A 296 23.11 4.40 -10.70
C VAL A 296 24.22 4.40 -11.74
N VAL A 297 25.37 3.89 -11.35
CA VAL A 297 26.50 3.65 -12.24
C VAL A 297 26.78 2.14 -12.29
N THR A 298 26.56 1.53 -13.44
CA THR A 298 26.80 0.11 -13.68
C THR A 298 28.16 -0.06 -14.34
N MET A 299 29.14 -0.54 -13.61
CA MET A 299 30.51 -0.79 -14.12
C MET A 299 30.53 -2.06 -14.97
N THR A 300 29.92 -3.13 -14.45
CA THR A 300 29.72 -4.42 -15.13
C THR A 300 28.31 -4.95 -14.79
N PRO A 301 27.80 -5.99 -15.47
CA PRO A 301 26.51 -6.61 -15.09
C PRO A 301 26.46 -7.10 -13.64
N ARG A 302 27.61 -7.33 -13.01
CA ARG A 302 27.76 -7.82 -11.64
C ARG A 302 28.25 -6.77 -10.64
N MET A 303 28.48 -5.52 -11.09
CA MET A 303 29.09 -4.48 -10.27
C MET A 303 28.42 -3.13 -10.53
N PHE A 304 27.87 -2.52 -9.49
CA PHE A 304 27.26 -1.20 -9.61
C PHE A 304 27.39 -0.38 -8.32
N VAL A 305 27.34 0.93 -8.49
CA VAL A 305 27.16 1.91 -7.41
C VAL A 305 25.80 2.56 -7.57
N GLU A 306 25.08 2.65 -6.48
CA GLU A 306 23.81 3.37 -6.38
C GLU A 306 23.95 4.45 -5.31
N ALA A 307 23.59 5.67 -5.64
CA ALA A 307 23.49 6.78 -4.71
C ALA A 307 22.05 7.29 -4.67
N LEU A 308 21.53 7.50 -3.49
CA LEU A 308 20.20 8.03 -3.22
C LEU A 308 20.32 9.22 -2.27
N ALA A 309 19.83 10.39 -2.70
CA ALA A 309 19.65 11.55 -1.84
C ALA A 309 18.16 11.85 -1.72
N GLN A 310 17.69 12.12 -0.50
CA GLN A 310 16.29 12.42 -0.20
C GLN A 310 16.22 13.65 0.70
N TYR A 311 15.33 14.57 0.36
CA TYR A 311 15.00 15.77 1.12
C TYR A 311 13.53 15.77 1.48
N SER A 312 13.20 16.11 2.70
CA SER A 312 11.81 16.22 3.17
C SER A 312 11.67 17.36 4.19
N THR A 313 10.72 18.24 3.94
CA THR A 313 10.34 19.26 4.93
C THR A 313 9.46 18.68 6.05
N ASN A 314 8.80 17.54 5.87
CA ASN A 314 7.98 16.92 6.93
C ASN A 314 8.83 16.35 8.07
N GLY A 315 10.08 16.01 7.81
CA GLY A 315 11.02 15.49 8.79
C GLY A 315 12.25 16.39 8.92
N ASP A 316 12.23 17.58 8.32
CA ASP A 316 13.32 18.57 8.31
C ASP A 316 14.69 17.93 8.09
N SER A 317 14.77 17.05 7.08
CA SER A 317 15.92 16.17 6.92
C SER A 317 16.39 16.00 5.48
N VAL A 318 17.69 15.78 5.35
CA VAL A 318 18.34 15.25 4.16
C VAL A 318 18.95 13.89 4.49
N GLY A 319 18.48 12.87 3.80
CA GLY A 319 19.03 11.52 3.87
C GLY A 319 19.89 11.21 2.64
N THR A 320 21.06 10.60 2.86
CA THR A 320 21.93 10.11 1.78
C THR A 320 22.23 8.63 2.03
N ASN A 321 22.12 7.83 0.97
CA ASN A 321 22.51 6.42 0.99
C ASN A 321 23.34 6.14 -0.24
N VAL A 322 24.55 5.61 -0.06
CA VAL A 322 25.41 5.17 -1.16
C VAL A 322 25.71 3.71 -0.95
N ARG A 323 25.40 2.91 -1.96
CA ARG A 323 25.61 1.48 -1.95
C ARG A 323 26.45 1.04 -3.13
N TYR A 324 27.56 0.36 -2.84
CA TYR A 324 28.30 -0.43 -3.80
C TYR A 324 27.93 -1.90 -3.66
N ARG A 325 27.65 -2.57 -4.79
CA ARG A 325 27.44 -4.02 -4.87
C ARG A 325 28.34 -4.65 -5.89
N TRP A 326 28.96 -5.74 -5.51
CA TRP A 326 29.73 -6.58 -6.41
C TRP A 326 29.37 -8.06 -6.18
N GLU A 327 28.76 -8.67 -7.19
CA GLU A 327 28.55 -10.10 -7.26
C GLU A 327 29.84 -10.77 -7.76
N TYR A 328 30.70 -11.14 -6.82
CA TYR A 328 32.03 -11.70 -7.16
C TYR A 328 31.94 -13.16 -7.63
N GLN A 329 30.87 -13.91 -7.26
CA GLN A 329 30.48 -15.20 -7.77
C GLN A 329 28.95 -15.26 -7.87
N PRO A 330 28.34 -16.07 -8.76
CA PRO A 330 26.89 -16.20 -8.83
C PRO A 330 26.26 -16.51 -7.46
N GLY A 331 25.38 -15.62 -7.00
CA GLY A 331 24.72 -15.72 -5.70
C GLY A 331 25.56 -15.31 -4.49
N SER A 332 26.80 -14.81 -4.70
CA SER A 332 27.71 -14.36 -3.64
C SER A 332 28.04 -12.89 -3.84
N ASP A 333 27.68 -12.07 -2.86
CA ASP A 333 27.73 -10.62 -2.97
C ASP A 333 28.66 -9.99 -1.93
N PHE A 334 29.36 -8.95 -2.35
CA PHE A 334 30.06 -8.01 -1.50
C PHE A 334 29.34 -6.66 -1.56
N PHE A 335 28.97 -6.11 -0.40
CA PHE A 335 28.29 -4.82 -0.26
C PHE A 335 29.11 -3.88 0.59
N VAL A 336 29.16 -2.62 0.17
CA VAL A 336 29.55 -1.48 0.99
C VAL A 336 28.39 -0.51 1.00
N VAL A 337 27.96 -0.11 2.18
CA VAL A 337 26.82 0.83 2.35
C VAL A 337 27.26 1.97 3.25
N TYR A 338 27.04 3.18 2.77
CA TYR A 338 27.18 4.42 3.54
C TYR A 338 25.81 5.06 3.65
N THR A 339 25.41 5.43 4.87
CA THR A 339 24.18 6.16 5.15
C THR A 339 24.50 7.41 5.96
N GLU A 340 23.80 8.50 5.65
CA GLU A 340 23.91 9.74 6.41
C GLU A 340 22.55 10.43 6.46
N THR A 341 22.19 10.94 7.62
CA THR A 341 20.99 11.77 7.82
C THR A 341 21.43 13.09 8.46
N ARG A 342 20.93 14.17 7.93
CA ARG A 342 21.20 15.53 8.38
C ARG A 342 19.90 16.27 8.65
N ASP A 343 19.90 17.11 9.68
CA ASP A 343 18.83 18.01 10.06
C ASP A 343 18.93 19.31 9.26
N THR A 344 17.80 19.78 8.72
CA THR A 344 17.69 21.02 7.93
C THR A 344 16.96 22.16 8.67
N LEU A 345 16.64 22.02 9.97
CA LEU A 345 15.97 23.03 10.76
C LEU A 345 16.83 24.30 10.93
N VAL A 346 18.14 24.13 11.01
CA VAL A 346 19.07 25.25 11.16
C VAL A 346 19.56 25.70 9.80
N GLY A 347 19.46 26.98 9.49
CA GLY A 347 19.95 27.55 8.23
C GLY A 347 21.46 27.36 8.06
N GLY A 348 21.91 27.18 6.79
CA GLY A 348 23.28 26.91 6.44
C GLY A 348 23.51 25.45 6.04
N PHE A 349 24.70 24.89 6.33
CA PHE A 349 24.99 23.49 6.03
C PHE A 349 24.28 22.58 7.06
N PRO A 350 23.47 21.60 6.62
CA PRO A 350 22.66 20.76 7.51
C PRO A 350 23.48 20.03 8.58
N GLY A 351 22.98 20.04 9.82
CA GLY A 351 23.60 19.38 10.97
C GLY A 351 23.58 17.84 10.83
N LEU A 352 24.67 17.17 11.23
CA LEU A 352 24.74 15.71 11.22
C LEU A 352 23.89 15.12 12.33
N VAL A 353 22.89 14.30 12.00
CA VAL A 353 22.05 13.56 12.94
C VAL A 353 22.57 12.14 13.13
N ASN A 354 22.83 11.45 12.02
CA ASN A 354 23.30 10.06 12.05
C ASN A 354 24.20 9.78 10.85
N ARG A 355 25.17 8.89 11.05
CA ARG A 355 26.03 8.37 10.00
C ARG A 355 26.34 6.92 10.24
N GLY A 356 26.21 6.11 9.20
CA GLY A 356 26.47 4.67 9.26
C GLY A 356 27.35 4.22 8.11
N PHE A 357 28.22 3.26 8.40
CA PHE A 357 29.01 2.55 7.40
C PHE A 357 28.93 1.05 7.67
N ALA A 358 28.58 0.28 6.66
CA ALA A 358 28.46 -1.17 6.79
C ALA A 358 29.11 -1.89 5.61
N VAL A 359 29.81 -2.99 5.92
CA VAL A 359 30.34 -3.92 4.92
C VAL A 359 29.67 -5.27 5.17
N LYS A 360 29.12 -5.87 4.11
CA LYS A 360 28.50 -7.17 4.17
C LYS A 360 29.06 -8.07 3.06
N VAL A 361 29.44 -9.29 3.43
CA VAL A 361 29.82 -10.35 2.49
C VAL A 361 28.85 -11.51 2.63
N THR A 362 28.29 -11.95 1.52
CA THR A 362 27.44 -13.17 1.47
C THR A 362 28.11 -14.17 0.55
N ARG A 363 28.04 -15.45 0.91
CA ARG A 363 28.52 -16.57 0.10
C ARG A 363 27.43 -17.59 -0.06
N GLN A 364 27.08 -17.92 -1.28
CA GLN A 364 26.21 -19.04 -1.58
C GLN A 364 27.05 -20.31 -1.69
N ILE A 365 26.72 -21.29 -0.87
CA ILE A 365 27.28 -22.64 -0.95
C ILE A 365 26.19 -23.53 -1.54
N ARG A 366 26.51 -24.24 -2.62
CA ARG A 366 25.63 -25.26 -3.21
C ARG A 366 26.20 -26.61 -2.88
N PHE A 367 25.41 -27.47 -2.31
CA PHE A 367 25.73 -28.86 -2.02
C PHE A 367 25.20 -29.74 -3.13
#